data_dec963cf501200e45f84ac1268853a74
#
_entry.id   dec963cf501200e45f84ac1268853a74
#
_cell.length_a   1.000
_cell.length_b   1.000
_cell.length_c   1.000
_cell.angle_alpha   90.00
_cell.angle_beta   90.00
_cell.angle_gamma   90.00
#
_symmetry.space_group_name_H-M   'P 1'
#
loop_
_entity.id
_entity.type
_entity.pdbx_description
1 polymer ?
#
loop_
_entity_poly.entity_id
_entity_poly.type
_entity_poly.pdbx_seq_one_letter_code
_entity_poly.pdbx_strand_id
1 'polypeptide(L)'
;MVILDNIRSMHNVASVFRTADGFLLAGMVLCGFTPQPPHRDIQKTALGATESVDWWYVQNTLDAVMNLKSKGYKVFAVEQAEGSISLSNFNTNFTEPLALVFGNEVEGVASEVIAASDGCIEIPQEGM
;
A
#
# COMPACT_ATOMS: atom_id res chain seq x y z
N MET A 1 4.24 6.11 -3.28
CA MET A 1 3.07 6.13 -2.37
C MET A 1 2.59 4.70 -2.12
N VAL A 2 2.28 4.39 -0.89
CA VAL A 2 1.75 3.07 -0.52
C VAL A 2 0.37 3.26 0.09
N ILE A 3 -0.60 2.46 -0.36
CA ILE A 3 -1.98 2.48 0.16
C ILE A 3 -2.20 1.17 0.90
N LEU A 4 -2.67 1.23 2.15
CA LEU A 4 -2.99 0.06 2.95
C LEU A 4 -4.51 -0.09 3.03
N ASP A 5 -5.04 -1.15 2.40
CA ASP A 5 -6.48 -1.42 2.28
C ASP A 5 -6.93 -2.37 3.39
N ASN A 6 -7.42 -1.80 4.49
CA ASN A 6 -7.95 -2.59 5.61
C ASN A 6 -6.95 -3.62 6.15
N ILE A 7 -5.74 -3.18 6.41
CA ILE A 7 -4.71 -4.00 7.05
C ILE A 7 -5.10 -4.17 8.53
N ARG A 8 -5.07 -5.40 9.04
CA ARG A 8 -5.49 -5.69 10.42
C ARG A 8 -4.34 -5.58 11.42
N SER A 9 -3.16 -6.02 11.03
CA SER A 9 -2.03 -6.15 11.94
C SER A 9 -1.32 -4.82 12.16
N MET A 10 -1.26 -4.37 13.41
CA MET A 10 -0.48 -3.19 13.79
C MET A 10 1.00 -3.39 13.50
N HIS A 11 1.49 -4.63 13.64
CA HIS A 11 2.88 -4.96 13.32
C HIS A 11 3.15 -4.76 11.82
N ASN A 12 2.23 -5.20 10.96
CA ASN A 12 2.39 -5.02 9.51
C ASN A 12 2.36 -3.55 9.11
N VAL A 13 1.48 -2.75 9.71
CA VAL A 13 1.45 -1.30 9.48
C VAL A 13 2.79 -0.68 9.88
N ALA A 14 3.29 -1.03 11.06
CA ALA A 14 4.57 -0.51 11.54
C ALA A 14 5.74 -0.92 10.64
N SER A 15 5.71 -2.15 10.15
CA SER A 15 6.75 -2.65 9.24
C SER A 15 6.76 -1.89 7.93
N VAL A 16 5.57 -1.55 7.39
CA VAL A 16 5.48 -0.75 6.17
C VAL A 16 6.02 0.67 6.41
N PHE A 17 5.74 1.28 7.57
CA PHE A 17 6.33 2.57 7.93
C PHE A 17 7.86 2.51 7.92
N ARG A 18 8.45 1.48 8.52
CA ARG A 18 9.90 1.32 8.55
C ARG A 18 10.47 1.16 7.14
N THR A 19 9.81 0.35 6.30
CA THR A 19 10.24 0.15 4.93
C THR A 19 10.12 1.44 4.13
N ALA A 20 9.02 2.18 4.29
CA ALA A 20 8.82 3.45 3.62
C ALA A 20 9.89 4.47 3.99
N ASP A 21 10.23 4.53 5.28
CA ASP A 21 11.28 5.42 5.77
C ASP A 21 12.65 5.02 5.18
N GLY A 22 12.95 3.72 5.17
CA GLY A 22 14.23 3.21 4.67
C GLY A 22 14.42 3.44 3.17
N PHE A 23 13.35 3.44 2.39
CA PHE A 23 13.41 3.63 0.94
C PHE A 23 12.97 5.03 0.51
N LEU A 24 12.75 5.95 1.44
CA LEU A 24 12.38 7.34 1.17
C LEU A 24 11.15 7.46 0.27
N LEU A 25 10.14 6.65 0.54
CA LEU A 25 8.89 6.70 -0.22
C LEU A 25 8.16 8.01 0.05
N ALA A 26 7.33 8.45 -0.91
CA ALA A 26 6.64 9.74 -0.83
C ALA A 26 5.62 9.79 0.33
N GLY A 27 5.04 8.65 0.71
CA GLY A 27 4.11 8.63 1.82
C GLY A 27 3.22 7.40 1.83
N MET A 28 2.29 7.36 2.78
CA MET A 28 1.37 6.25 2.98
C MET A 28 -0.06 6.76 3.15
N VAL A 29 -1.02 6.00 2.64
CA VAL A 29 -2.44 6.25 2.88
C VAL A 29 -3.00 5.04 3.62
N LEU A 30 -3.54 5.26 4.82
CA LEU A 30 -4.10 4.22 5.67
C LEU A 30 -5.62 4.26 5.51
N CYS A 31 -6.22 3.14 5.10
CA CYS A 31 -7.63 3.12 4.71
C CYS A 31 -8.46 2.16 5.55
N GLY A 32 -9.72 2.52 5.73
CA GLY A 32 -10.70 1.70 6.43
C GLY A 32 -10.33 1.49 7.88
N PHE A 33 -10.27 0.23 8.31
CA PHE A 33 -9.92 -0.09 9.69
C PHE A 33 -8.41 -0.27 9.93
N THR A 34 -7.58 0.08 8.95
CA THR A 34 -6.12 0.05 9.13
C THR A 34 -5.73 0.89 10.35
N PRO A 35 -4.97 0.32 11.31
CA PRO A 35 -4.53 1.08 12.48
C PRO A 35 -3.71 2.30 12.10
N GLN A 36 -3.91 3.38 12.85
CA GLN A 36 -3.25 4.67 12.60
C GLN A 36 -2.33 5.03 13.77
N PRO A 37 -1.21 5.71 13.50
CA PRO A 37 -0.47 6.37 14.57
C PRO A 37 -1.30 7.52 15.18
N PRO A 38 -1.06 7.92 16.44
CA PRO A 38 -0.15 7.25 17.36
C PRO A 38 -0.83 6.04 17.99
N HIS A 39 -0.20 4.90 17.89
CA HIS A 39 -0.62 3.69 18.59
C HIS A 39 0.62 3.08 19.21
N ARG A 40 0.54 2.70 20.48
CA ARG A 40 1.67 2.19 21.24
C ARG A 40 2.42 1.08 20.51
N ASP A 41 1.69 0.09 19.97
CA ASP A 41 2.30 -1.05 19.31
C ASP A 41 2.94 -0.67 17.98
N ILE A 42 2.34 0.29 17.26
CA ILE A 42 2.92 0.81 16.01
C ILE A 42 4.20 1.57 16.33
N GLN A 43 4.18 2.48 17.31
CA GLN A 43 5.34 3.29 17.68
C GLN A 43 6.53 2.42 18.09
N LYS A 44 6.25 1.39 18.87
CA LYS A 44 7.27 0.47 19.36
C LYS A 44 7.97 -0.27 18.21
N THR A 45 7.21 -0.73 17.21
CA THR A 45 7.75 -1.50 16.09
C THR A 45 8.33 -0.61 15.00
N ALA A 46 7.69 0.53 14.73
CA ALA A 46 8.10 1.43 13.66
C ALA A 46 9.38 2.19 13.97
N LEU A 47 9.78 2.28 15.24
CA LEU A 47 11.05 2.89 15.67
C LEU A 47 11.23 4.33 15.17
N GLY A 48 10.16 5.14 15.30
CA GLY A 48 10.19 6.54 14.91
C GLY A 48 9.86 6.82 13.45
N ALA A 49 9.67 5.80 12.62
CA ALA A 49 9.33 5.99 11.21
C ALA A 49 7.99 6.70 11.01
N THR A 50 7.06 6.60 11.98
CA THR A 50 5.77 7.30 11.91
C THR A 50 5.92 8.82 11.97
N GLU A 51 7.05 9.33 12.44
CA GLU A 51 7.35 10.76 12.47
C GLU A 51 8.08 11.23 11.21
N SER A 52 8.74 10.30 10.51
CA SER A 52 9.56 10.61 9.34
C SER A 52 8.81 10.45 8.02
N VAL A 53 7.81 9.57 7.99
CA VAL A 53 7.04 9.26 6.78
C VAL A 53 5.72 10.00 6.83
N ASP A 54 5.41 10.76 5.80
CA ASP A 54 4.09 11.41 5.67
C ASP A 54 3.02 10.35 5.50
N TRP A 55 1.91 10.52 6.21
CA TRP A 55 0.79 9.59 6.08
C TRP A 55 -0.53 10.33 6.21
N TRP A 56 -1.55 9.75 5.57
CA TRP A 56 -2.91 10.27 5.61
C TRP A 56 -3.87 9.13 5.88
N TYR A 57 -5.00 9.43 6.47
CA TYR A 57 -6.08 8.48 6.64
C TYR A 57 -7.21 8.80 5.68
N VAL A 58 -7.72 7.78 4.96
CA VAL A 58 -8.90 7.89 4.10
C VAL A 58 -9.80 6.71 4.43
N GLN A 59 -11.04 6.98 4.79
CA GLN A 59 -11.94 5.93 5.23
C GLN A 59 -12.20 4.87 4.16
N ASN A 60 -12.37 5.29 2.91
CA ASN A 60 -12.69 4.39 1.80
C ASN A 60 -11.49 4.27 0.87
N THR A 61 -10.98 3.05 0.71
CA THR A 61 -9.79 2.81 -0.12
C THR A 61 -10.00 3.22 -1.56
N LEU A 62 -11.18 2.97 -2.11
CA LEU A 62 -11.48 3.36 -3.50
C LEU A 62 -11.34 4.87 -3.68
N ASP A 63 -11.81 5.66 -2.71
CA ASP A 63 -11.65 7.11 -2.75
C ASP A 63 -10.18 7.52 -2.77
N ALA A 64 -9.35 6.84 -1.99
CA ALA A 64 -7.91 7.09 -1.96
C ALA A 64 -7.29 6.80 -3.33
N VAL A 65 -7.64 5.68 -3.95
CA VAL A 65 -7.14 5.30 -5.27
C VAL A 65 -7.56 6.33 -6.31
N MET A 66 -8.83 6.69 -6.34
CA MET A 66 -9.34 7.66 -7.32
C MET A 66 -8.69 9.04 -7.14
N ASN A 67 -8.46 9.45 -5.90
CA ASN A 67 -7.78 10.71 -5.60
C ASN A 67 -6.36 10.71 -6.17
N LEU A 68 -5.59 9.65 -5.94
CA LEU A 68 -4.22 9.57 -6.46
C LEU A 68 -4.20 9.50 -7.98
N LYS A 69 -5.13 8.77 -8.59
CA LYS A 69 -5.23 8.73 -10.05
C LYS A 69 -5.53 10.11 -10.62
N SER A 70 -6.38 10.89 -9.95
CA SER A 70 -6.68 12.26 -10.38
C SER A 70 -5.47 13.17 -10.31
N LYS A 71 -4.48 12.82 -9.49
CA LYS A 71 -3.22 13.55 -9.37
C LYS A 71 -2.12 13.03 -10.29
N GLY A 72 -2.45 12.11 -11.17
CA GLY A 72 -1.50 11.57 -12.15
C GLY A 72 -0.77 10.31 -11.73
N TYR A 73 -1.12 9.70 -10.60
CA TYR A 73 -0.49 8.45 -10.16
C TYR A 73 -0.98 7.27 -10.98
N LYS A 74 -0.07 6.34 -11.27
CA LYS A 74 -0.42 4.98 -11.70
C LYS A 74 -0.56 4.14 -10.44
N VAL A 75 -1.67 3.42 -10.32
CA VAL A 75 -1.99 2.63 -9.13
C VAL A 75 -2.02 1.15 -9.49
N PHE A 76 -1.26 0.34 -8.76
CA PHE A 76 -1.21 -1.10 -8.94
C PHE A 76 -1.55 -1.80 -7.63
N ALA A 77 -2.45 -2.77 -7.70
CA ALA A 77 -2.76 -3.62 -6.56
C ALA A 77 -1.74 -4.75 -6.47
N VAL A 78 -1.22 -5.01 -5.27
CA VAL A 78 -0.32 -6.14 -5.02
C VAL A 78 -1.20 -7.33 -4.65
N GLU A 79 -1.45 -8.19 -5.63
CA GLU A 79 -2.42 -9.27 -5.48
C GLU A 79 -2.18 -10.35 -6.54
N GLN A 80 -2.48 -11.60 -6.19
CA GLN A 80 -2.53 -12.68 -7.18
C GLN A 80 -3.90 -12.67 -7.83
N ALA A 81 -3.99 -12.11 -9.02
CA ALA A 81 -5.24 -12.02 -9.76
C ALA A 81 -5.00 -12.40 -11.22
N GLU A 82 -6.07 -12.78 -11.89
CA GLU A 82 -5.99 -13.06 -13.32
C GLU A 82 -5.48 -11.82 -14.07
N GLY A 83 -4.49 -12.02 -14.92
CA GLY A 83 -3.86 -10.93 -15.65
C GLY A 83 -2.83 -10.15 -14.87
N SER A 84 -2.47 -10.57 -13.64
CA SER A 84 -1.44 -9.89 -12.87
C SER A 84 -0.07 -10.04 -13.53
N ILE A 85 0.79 -9.04 -13.31
CA ILE A 85 2.15 -9.01 -13.84
C ILE A 85 3.09 -9.42 -12.72
N SER A 86 3.97 -10.40 -12.98
CA SER A 86 5.00 -10.76 -12.01
C SER A 86 5.89 -9.55 -11.73
N LEU A 87 6.27 -9.36 -10.47
CA LEU A 87 7.17 -8.26 -10.09
C LEU A 87 8.46 -8.27 -10.91
N SER A 88 8.98 -9.46 -11.25
CA SER A 88 10.19 -9.58 -12.05
C SER A 88 10.01 -9.07 -13.50
N ASN A 89 8.78 -9.02 -13.99
CA ASN A 89 8.44 -8.55 -15.33
C ASN A 89 7.84 -7.14 -15.30
N PHE A 90 7.69 -6.56 -14.11
CA PHE A 90 7.07 -5.25 -13.99
C PHE A 90 8.03 -4.17 -14.53
N ASN A 91 7.54 -3.41 -15.48
CA ASN A 91 8.31 -2.32 -16.07
C ASN A 91 8.15 -1.06 -15.21
N THR A 92 9.24 -0.58 -14.67
CA THR A 92 9.25 0.61 -13.79
C THR A 92 9.61 1.90 -14.53
N ASN A 93 9.65 1.88 -15.86
CA ASN A 93 9.98 3.06 -16.66
C ASN A 93 8.76 3.95 -16.91
N PHE A 94 7.97 4.16 -15.87
CA PHE A 94 6.85 5.10 -15.93
C PHE A 94 7.35 6.52 -15.69
N THR A 95 6.78 7.47 -16.43
CA THR A 95 7.00 8.89 -16.17
C THR A 95 6.10 9.37 -15.04
N GLU A 96 4.98 8.68 -14.80
CA GLU A 96 4.04 9.02 -13.74
C GLU A 96 4.50 8.44 -12.41
N PRO A 97 4.17 9.11 -11.29
CA PRO A 97 4.45 8.53 -9.98
C PRO A 97 3.61 7.28 -9.74
N LEU A 98 4.15 6.35 -8.95
CA LEU A 98 3.50 5.07 -8.68
C LEU A 98 2.91 5.02 -7.28
N ALA A 99 1.78 4.33 -7.15
CA ALA A 99 1.20 3.95 -5.88
C ALA A 99 0.92 2.45 -5.89
N LEU A 100 1.22 1.78 -4.78
CA LEU A 100 0.97 0.35 -4.60
C LEU A 100 -0.07 0.16 -3.51
N VAL A 101 -1.06 -0.69 -3.76
CA VAL A 101 -2.10 -1.03 -2.80
C VAL A 101 -1.82 -2.40 -2.23
N PHE A 102 -1.66 -2.50 -0.91
CA PHE A 102 -1.54 -3.76 -0.19
C PHE A 102 -2.86 -4.04 0.52
N GLY A 103 -3.35 -5.26 0.38
CA GLY A 103 -4.64 -5.64 0.88
C GLY A 103 -4.62 -6.34 2.22
N ASN A 104 -5.82 -6.57 2.74
CA ASN A 104 -6.06 -7.31 3.98
C ASN A 104 -5.34 -8.66 3.96
N GLU A 105 -4.82 -9.06 5.10
CA GLU A 105 -4.02 -10.29 5.22
C GLU A 105 -4.82 -11.56 4.91
N VAL A 106 -6.14 -11.51 5.05
CA VAL A 106 -7.02 -12.65 4.79
C VAL A 106 -7.76 -12.48 3.47
N GLU A 107 -8.33 -11.31 3.22
CA GLU A 107 -9.22 -11.07 2.08
C GLU A 107 -8.53 -10.46 0.87
N GLY A 108 -7.31 -9.97 1.04
CA GLY A 108 -6.59 -9.30 -0.03
C GLY A 108 -7.13 -7.91 -0.32
N VAL A 109 -6.83 -7.40 -1.50
CA VAL A 109 -7.33 -6.10 -1.96
C VAL A 109 -8.78 -6.25 -2.39
N ALA A 110 -9.64 -5.31 -1.99
CA ALA A 110 -11.06 -5.34 -2.36
C ALA A 110 -11.22 -5.34 -3.89
N SER A 111 -12.20 -6.09 -4.39
CA SER A 111 -12.41 -6.25 -5.83
C SER A 111 -12.67 -4.93 -6.55
N GLU A 112 -13.38 -4.01 -5.92
CA GLU A 112 -13.66 -2.68 -6.47
C GLU A 112 -12.37 -1.84 -6.60
N VAL A 113 -11.43 -2.04 -5.69
CA VAL A 113 -10.13 -1.37 -5.72
C VAL A 113 -9.27 -1.95 -6.84
N ILE A 114 -9.28 -3.28 -6.99
CA ILE A 114 -8.58 -3.93 -8.11
C ILE A 114 -9.12 -3.42 -9.44
N ALA A 115 -10.43 -3.32 -9.58
CA ALA A 115 -11.07 -2.85 -10.80
C ALA A 115 -10.67 -1.41 -11.14
N ALA A 116 -10.47 -0.57 -10.13
CA ALA A 116 -10.06 0.83 -10.32
C ALA A 116 -8.57 1.00 -10.53
N SER A 117 -7.78 -0.01 -10.21
CA SER A 117 -6.32 0.02 -10.35
C SER A 117 -5.92 -0.10 -11.82
N ASP A 118 -4.73 0.40 -12.14
CA ASP A 118 -4.19 0.28 -13.51
C ASP A 118 -3.70 -1.13 -13.83
N GLY A 119 -3.52 -1.95 -12.81
CA GLY A 119 -3.14 -3.34 -12.96
C GLY A 119 -2.84 -3.98 -11.62
N CYS A 120 -2.47 -5.26 -11.66
CA CYS A 120 -2.07 -6.02 -10.48
C CYS A 120 -0.62 -6.47 -10.62
N ILE A 121 0.10 -6.45 -9.52
CA ILE A 121 1.47 -6.95 -9.44
C ILE A 121 1.46 -8.14 -8.50
N GLU A 122 2.02 -9.25 -8.95
CA GLU A 122 2.19 -10.44 -8.13
C GLU A 122 3.62 -10.50 -7.62
N ILE A 123 3.76 -10.61 -6.31
CA ILE A 123 5.07 -10.79 -5.70
C ILE A 123 5.29 -12.29 -5.49
N PRO A 124 6.33 -12.88 -6.08
CA PRO A 124 6.61 -14.30 -5.87
C PRO A 124 6.83 -14.60 -4.38
N GLN A 125 6.18 -15.65 -3.87
CA GLN A 125 6.30 -16.07 -2.48
C GLN A 125 7.25 -17.26 -2.40
N GLU A 126 8.49 -17.04 -2.73
CA GLU A 126 9.49 -18.09 -2.67
C GLU A 126 9.83 -18.45 -1.23
N GLY A 127 10.05 -19.71 -0.98
CA GLY A 127 10.42 -20.20 0.34
C GLY A 127 9.26 -20.38 1.31
N MET A 128 8.05 -20.27 0.84
CA MET A 128 6.84 -20.47 1.62
C MET A 128 6.48 -21.96 1.74
#